data_61c228a105f42c197813a9a269a09ed6
#
_entry.id   61c228a105f42c197813a9a269a09ed6
#
_cell.length_a   1.000
_cell.length_b   1.000
_cell.length_c   1.000
_cell.angle_alpha   90.00
_cell.angle_beta   90.00
_cell.angle_gamma   90.00
#
_symmetry.space_group_name_H-M   'P 1'
#
loop_
_entity.id
_entity.type
_entity.pdbx_description
1 polymer ?
#
loop_
_entity_poly.entity_id
_entity_poly.type
_entity_poly.pdbx_seq_one_letter_code
_entity_poly.pdbx_strand_id
1 'polypeptide(L)'
;MKNKKFILFVLVPVFVHMFLFSVGPIIAGFGISLMDYNPLRDSNTFAGLKNFKELFADEVLVKALFNTLMFVGITVALNITLSLMIAQFISMFKSNKIRSFFRMAFFLPCVAPLVASSVVWARSIFPTATGLANMMLKTIGFDPVNWLGDPNILMWSIIVFTIWVDIGYNIILFSAGIDSIPTNFYEAAEMDGASAWHKFRHITLPLLGRTMTFVTIMTLISHFQMFAQFSVMVLKSGPQNSGLVLTSYIYKMAFEIKNMGYASAIAVLLFVIIFIITIIQQKIQKVDWDY
;
A
#
# COMPACT_ATOMS: atom_id res chain seq x y z
N MET A 1 13.86 23.78 -36.27
CA MET A 1 15.09 23.25 -35.62
C MET A 1 15.57 24.01 -34.36
N LYS A 2 15.01 25.19 -34.04
CA LYS A 2 15.43 25.99 -32.83
C LYS A 2 15.14 25.34 -31.47
N ASN A 3 14.21 24.40 -31.38
CA ASN A 3 13.77 23.84 -30.08
C ASN A 3 14.59 22.63 -29.57
N LYS A 4 15.46 22.00 -30.38
CA LYS A 4 16.21 20.81 -29.96
C LYS A 4 17.17 21.08 -28.78
N LYS A 5 17.88 22.21 -28.79
CA LYS A 5 18.79 22.59 -27.70
C LYS A 5 18.02 22.87 -26.42
N PHE A 6 16.86 23.52 -26.48
CA PHE A 6 16.01 23.77 -25.33
C PHE A 6 15.43 22.45 -24.78
N ILE A 7 14.94 21.57 -25.66
CA ILE A 7 14.44 20.23 -25.24
C ILE A 7 15.53 19.43 -24.54
N LEU A 8 16.75 19.39 -25.10
CA LEU A 8 17.89 18.72 -24.48
C LEU A 8 18.25 19.34 -23.12
N PHE A 9 18.28 20.69 -23.04
CA PHE A 9 18.57 21.38 -21.79
C PHE A 9 17.59 21.05 -20.67
N VAL A 10 16.31 20.83 -20.97
CA VAL A 10 15.28 20.44 -20.00
C VAL A 10 15.32 18.94 -19.71
N LEU A 11 15.47 18.10 -20.74
CA LEU A 11 15.38 16.64 -20.55
C LEU A 11 16.63 16.03 -19.93
N VAL A 12 17.84 16.54 -20.24
CA VAL A 12 19.09 15.98 -19.72
C VAL A 12 19.13 15.96 -18.20
N PRO A 13 18.85 17.06 -17.46
CA PRO A 13 18.83 17.03 -16.00
C PRO A 13 17.81 16.01 -15.43
N VAL A 14 16.64 15.89 -16.06
CA VAL A 14 15.59 14.92 -15.64
C VAL A 14 16.08 13.50 -15.82
N PHE A 15 16.66 13.15 -16.98
CA PHE A 15 17.19 11.81 -17.22
C PHE A 15 18.40 11.49 -16.33
N VAL A 16 19.29 12.45 -16.11
CA VAL A 16 20.43 12.30 -15.20
C VAL A 16 19.93 12.05 -13.78
N HIS A 17 18.97 12.83 -13.31
CA HIS A 17 18.36 12.62 -11.99
C HIS A 17 17.71 11.24 -11.89
N MET A 18 16.89 10.87 -12.86
CA MET A 18 16.23 9.56 -12.89
C MET A 18 17.24 8.40 -12.90
N PHE A 19 18.31 8.52 -13.70
CA PHE A 19 19.35 7.50 -13.75
C PHE A 19 20.10 7.38 -12.44
N LEU A 20 20.55 8.49 -11.85
CA LEU A 20 21.35 8.47 -10.61
C LEU A 20 20.53 8.05 -9.39
N PHE A 21 19.27 8.47 -9.29
CA PHE A 21 18.48 8.30 -8.05
C PHE A 21 17.38 7.22 -8.15
N SER A 22 17.09 6.71 -9.34
CA SER A 22 16.09 5.64 -9.50
C SER A 22 16.68 4.41 -10.18
N VAL A 23 17.12 4.53 -11.42
CA VAL A 23 17.59 3.38 -12.22
C VAL A 23 18.92 2.82 -11.69
N GLY A 24 19.87 3.70 -11.37
CA GLY A 24 21.19 3.31 -10.86
C GLY A 24 21.12 2.47 -9.59
N PRO A 25 20.43 2.91 -8.53
CA PRO A 25 20.24 2.09 -7.31
C PRO A 25 19.53 0.76 -7.57
N ILE A 26 18.56 0.69 -8.50
CA ILE A 26 17.92 -0.57 -8.87
C ILE A 26 18.94 -1.53 -9.47
N ILE A 27 19.73 -1.08 -10.46
CA ILE A 27 20.78 -1.91 -11.10
C ILE A 27 21.81 -2.33 -10.06
N ALA A 28 22.24 -1.43 -9.17
CA ALA A 28 23.16 -1.73 -8.08
C ALA A 28 22.58 -2.80 -7.13
N GLY A 29 21.31 -2.69 -6.76
CA GLY A 29 20.61 -3.68 -5.95
C GLY A 29 20.61 -5.09 -6.59
N PHE A 30 20.32 -5.16 -7.89
CA PHE A 30 20.45 -6.41 -8.66
C PHE A 30 21.90 -6.95 -8.64
N GLY A 31 22.89 -6.09 -8.82
CA GLY A 31 24.30 -6.48 -8.74
C GLY A 31 24.69 -7.02 -7.36
N ILE A 32 24.29 -6.33 -6.29
CA ILE A 32 24.55 -6.71 -4.89
C ILE A 32 23.88 -8.04 -4.55
N SER A 33 22.70 -8.33 -5.11
CA SER A 33 21.99 -9.59 -4.88
C SER A 33 22.77 -10.84 -5.34
N LEU A 34 23.71 -10.65 -6.28
CA LEU A 34 24.61 -11.70 -6.79
C LEU A 34 25.96 -11.77 -6.04
N MET A 35 26.14 -10.98 -4.99
CA MET A 35 27.37 -10.90 -4.23
C MET A 35 27.18 -11.39 -2.78
N ASP A 36 28.22 -11.95 -2.20
CA ASP A 36 28.35 -12.07 -0.74
C ASP A 36 28.87 -10.71 -0.25
N TYR A 37 27.91 -9.80 -0.02
CA TYR A 37 28.21 -8.40 0.30
C TYR A 37 27.86 -8.09 1.75
N ASN A 38 28.90 -7.74 2.52
CA ASN A 38 28.77 -7.24 3.88
C ASN A 38 29.59 -5.95 3.99
N PRO A 39 29.00 -4.80 4.30
CA PRO A 39 29.70 -3.51 4.33
C PRO A 39 30.78 -3.40 5.41
N LEU A 40 30.85 -4.34 6.35
CA LEU A 40 31.83 -4.40 7.42
C LEU A 40 33.00 -5.36 7.11
N ARG A 41 32.99 -6.03 5.96
CA ARG A 41 34.08 -6.93 5.52
C ARG A 41 34.92 -6.26 4.44
N ASP A 42 36.22 -6.46 4.48
CA ASP A 42 37.16 -5.93 3.49
C ASP A 42 37.05 -6.61 2.13
N SER A 43 36.53 -7.85 2.07
CA SER A 43 36.39 -8.62 0.82
C SER A 43 34.94 -8.96 0.56
N ASN A 44 34.39 -8.42 -0.52
CA ASN A 44 33.09 -8.80 -1.05
C ASN A 44 33.32 -9.65 -2.30
N THR A 45 32.72 -10.84 -2.36
CA THR A 45 32.94 -11.79 -3.43
C THR A 45 31.69 -12.02 -4.27
N PHE A 46 31.89 -12.37 -5.54
CA PHE A 46 30.76 -12.75 -6.39
C PHE A 46 30.23 -14.13 -5.96
N ALA A 47 28.97 -14.16 -5.53
CA ALA A 47 28.31 -15.36 -5.01
C ALA A 47 27.38 -16.04 -6.04
N GLY A 48 27.18 -15.44 -7.21
CA GLY A 48 26.25 -15.93 -8.22
C GLY A 48 24.83 -16.05 -7.67
N LEU A 49 24.21 -17.22 -7.83
CA LEU A 49 22.83 -17.47 -7.37
C LEU A 49 22.74 -18.01 -5.93
N LYS A 50 23.80 -17.95 -5.14
CA LYS A 50 23.81 -18.49 -3.77
C LYS A 50 22.70 -17.85 -2.91
N ASN A 51 22.61 -16.52 -2.88
CA ASN A 51 21.60 -15.81 -2.12
C ASN A 51 20.18 -16.21 -2.53
N PHE A 52 19.94 -16.42 -3.83
CA PHE A 52 18.63 -16.86 -4.33
C PHE A 52 18.28 -18.30 -3.96
N LYS A 53 19.28 -19.18 -3.86
CA LYS A 53 19.07 -20.56 -3.37
C LYS A 53 18.71 -20.56 -1.88
N GLU A 54 19.36 -19.71 -1.09
CA GLU A 54 19.07 -19.55 0.33
C GLU A 54 17.62 -19.08 0.61
N LEU A 55 17.00 -18.30 -0.30
CA LEU A 55 15.60 -17.88 -0.17
C LEU A 55 14.64 -19.07 -0.01
N PHE A 56 14.90 -20.18 -0.70
CA PHE A 56 14.00 -21.35 -0.67
C PHE A 56 14.14 -22.20 0.60
N ALA A 57 15.23 -22.02 1.35
CA ALA A 57 15.49 -22.74 2.59
C ALA A 57 15.18 -21.90 3.85
N ASP A 58 14.79 -20.65 3.68
CA ASP A 58 14.56 -19.69 4.79
C ASP A 58 13.09 -19.71 5.24
N GLU A 59 12.81 -20.43 6.32
CA GLU A 59 11.49 -20.52 6.93
C GLU A 59 10.98 -19.15 7.42
N VAL A 60 11.89 -18.25 7.86
CA VAL A 60 11.53 -16.90 8.33
C VAL A 60 11.08 -16.04 7.15
N LEU A 61 11.74 -16.19 6.00
CA LEU A 61 11.32 -15.54 4.75
C LEU A 61 9.92 -16.01 4.31
N VAL A 62 9.67 -17.31 4.36
CA VAL A 62 8.36 -17.88 4.01
C VAL A 62 7.26 -17.28 4.90
N LYS A 63 7.53 -17.16 6.21
CA LYS A 63 6.60 -16.51 7.14
C LYS A 63 6.39 -15.03 6.82
N ALA A 64 7.46 -14.28 6.52
CA ALA A 64 7.40 -12.88 6.13
C ALA A 64 6.62 -12.70 4.80
N LEU A 65 6.83 -13.59 3.84
CA LEU A 65 6.08 -13.60 2.57
C LEU A 65 4.59 -13.83 2.79
N PHE A 66 4.22 -14.84 3.59
CA PHE A 66 2.83 -15.13 3.91
C PHE A 66 2.15 -13.94 4.60
N ASN A 67 2.82 -13.35 5.61
CA ASN A 67 2.32 -12.17 6.31
C ASN A 67 2.13 -10.99 5.35
N THR A 68 3.07 -10.76 4.43
CA THR A 68 2.98 -9.70 3.43
C THR A 68 1.80 -9.92 2.49
N LEU A 69 1.64 -11.13 1.95
CA LEU A 69 0.54 -11.45 1.04
C LEU A 69 -0.82 -11.35 1.74
N MET A 70 -0.93 -11.84 2.97
CA MET A 70 -2.14 -11.73 3.78
C MET A 70 -2.47 -10.26 4.06
N PHE A 71 -1.49 -9.47 4.51
CA PHE A 71 -1.65 -8.05 4.78
C PHE A 71 -2.13 -7.30 3.54
N VAL A 72 -1.41 -7.44 2.41
CA VAL A 72 -1.73 -6.75 1.15
C VAL A 72 -3.08 -7.19 0.62
N GLY A 73 -3.36 -8.50 0.58
CA GLY A 73 -4.62 -9.02 0.07
C GLY A 73 -5.83 -8.46 0.82
N ILE A 74 -5.76 -8.45 2.15
CA ILE A 74 -6.86 -7.95 2.99
C ILE A 74 -6.96 -6.43 2.92
N THR A 75 -5.84 -5.70 3.09
CA THR A 75 -5.87 -4.24 3.12
C THR A 75 -6.29 -3.64 1.78
N VAL A 76 -5.80 -4.17 0.66
CA VAL A 76 -6.18 -3.68 -0.68
C VAL A 76 -7.67 -3.94 -0.94
N ALA A 77 -8.15 -5.16 -0.67
CA ALA A 77 -9.56 -5.50 -0.86
C ALA A 77 -10.49 -4.61 -0.03
N LEU A 78 -10.19 -4.44 1.26
CA LEU A 78 -10.98 -3.58 2.14
C LEU A 78 -10.86 -2.10 1.76
N ASN A 79 -9.65 -1.61 1.49
CA ASN A 79 -9.44 -0.20 1.15
C ASN A 79 -10.17 0.18 -0.14
N ILE A 80 -10.04 -0.61 -1.22
CA ILE A 80 -10.73 -0.35 -2.49
C ILE A 80 -12.24 -0.40 -2.31
N THR A 81 -12.76 -1.43 -1.65
CA THR A 81 -14.20 -1.59 -1.46
C THR A 81 -14.79 -0.46 -0.61
N LEU A 82 -14.19 -0.19 0.56
CA LEU A 82 -14.69 0.84 1.47
C LEU A 82 -14.57 2.23 0.87
N SER A 83 -13.43 2.56 0.23
CA SER A 83 -13.24 3.89 -0.38
C SER A 83 -14.20 4.14 -1.54
N LEU A 84 -14.49 3.12 -2.37
CA LEU A 84 -15.48 3.24 -3.43
C LEU A 84 -16.89 3.43 -2.86
N MET A 85 -17.28 2.64 -1.84
CA MET A 85 -18.58 2.77 -1.20
C MET A 85 -18.76 4.14 -0.56
N ILE A 86 -17.74 4.64 0.15
CA ILE A 86 -17.79 5.97 0.77
C ILE A 86 -17.81 7.08 -0.29
N ALA A 87 -17.02 6.98 -1.35
CA ALA A 87 -17.03 7.94 -2.46
C ALA A 87 -18.40 7.99 -3.15
N GLN A 88 -19.02 6.81 -3.39
CA GLN A 88 -20.38 6.73 -3.92
C GLN A 88 -21.40 7.36 -2.96
N PHE A 89 -21.30 7.09 -1.66
CA PHE A 89 -22.18 7.73 -0.66
C PHE A 89 -22.02 9.25 -0.67
N ILE A 90 -20.78 9.75 -0.71
CA ILE A 90 -20.50 11.21 -0.80
C ILE A 90 -21.11 11.80 -2.07
N SER A 91 -21.10 11.09 -3.20
CA SER A 91 -21.66 11.57 -4.47
C SER A 91 -23.18 11.80 -4.42
N MET A 92 -23.88 11.12 -3.52
CA MET A 92 -25.33 11.26 -3.37
C MET A 92 -25.78 12.61 -2.77
N PHE A 93 -24.88 13.32 -2.09
CA PHE A 93 -25.22 14.66 -1.55
C PHE A 93 -25.30 15.70 -2.67
N LYS A 94 -26.38 16.48 -2.70
CA LYS A 94 -26.55 17.58 -3.67
C LYS A 94 -25.63 18.77 -3.36
N SER A 95 -25.30 18.99 -2.10
CA SER A 95 -24.51 20.14 -1.65
C SER A 95 -23.00 19.87 -1.79
N ASN A 96 -22.33 20.69 -2.60
CA ASN A 96 -20.86 20.64 -2.74
C ASN A 96 -20.11 20.90 -1.42
N LYS A 97 -20.69 21.70 -0.50
CA LYS A 97 -20.10 21.95 0.82
C LYS A 97 -20.07 20.68 1.67
N ILE A 98 -21.14 19.89 1.65
CA ILE A 98 -21.24 18.62 2.38
C ILE A 98 -20.27 17.62 1.77
N ARG A 99 -20.22 17.49 0.44
CA ARG A 99 -19.25 16.62 -0.26
C ARG A 99 -17.80 16.96 0.12
N SER A 100 -17.46 18.26 0.08
CA SER A 100 -16.12 18.73 0.44
C SER A 100 -15.79 18.48 1.91
N PHE A 101 -16.75 18.66 2.82
CA PHE A 101 -16.56 18.36 4.24
C PHE A 101 -16.22 16.89 4.48
N PHE A 102 -16.99 15.96 3.91
CA PHE A 102 -16.70 14.52 4.07
C PHE A 102 -15.37 14.12 3.43
N ARG A 103 -15.07 14.61 2.21
CA ARG A 103 -13.78 14.37 1.57
C ARG A 103 -12.62 14.85 2.44
N MET A 104 -12.71 16.04 3.00
CA MET A 104 -11.70 16.59 3.90
C MET A 104 -11.59 15.78 5.20
N ALA A 105 -12.71 15.40 5.82
CA ALA A 105 -12.70 14.62 7.06
C ALA A 105 -12.02 13.26 6.90
N PHE A 106 -12.30 12.53 5.81
CA PHE A 106 -11.64 11.25 5.51
C PHE A 106 -10.19 11.42 5.04
N PHE A 107 -9.83 12.55 4.42
CA PHE A 107 -8.47 12.81 3.97
C PHE A 107 -7.53 13.26 5.09
N LEU A 108 -8.05 13.80 6.17
CA LEU A 108 -7.25 14.36 7.27
C LEU A 108 -6.22 13.37 7.84
N PRO A 109 -6.54 12.07 8.07
CA PRO A 109 -5.54 11.10 8.51
C PRO A 109 -4.37 10.91 7.54
N CYS A 110 -4.61 11.01 6.22
CA CYS A 110 -3.56 10.84 5.20
C CYS A 110 -2.50 11.94 5.23
N VAL A 111 -2.84 13.13 5.75
CA VAL A 111 -1.92 14.29 5.83
C VAL A 111 -1.01 14.17 7.05
N ALA A 112 -1.41 13.42 8.06
CA ALA A 112 -0.62 13.25 9.27
C ALA A 112 0.67 12.44 8.97
N PRO A 113 1.83 12.83 9.57
CA PRO A 113 3.05 12.06 9.40
C PRO A 113 2.86 10.61 9.87
N LEU A 114 3.06 9.63 8.97
CA LEU A 114 2.77 8.21 9.20
C LEU A 114 3.45 7.66 10.46
N VAL A 115 4.73 8.01 10.67
CA VAL A 115 5.50 7.57 11.86
C VAL A 115 4.87 8.12 13.14
N ALA A 116 4.50 9.40 13.16
CA ALA A 116 3.86 10.01 14.34
C ALA A 116 2.51 9.37 14.64
N SER A 117 1.67 9.16 13.61
CA SER A 117 0.40 8.46 13.74
C SER A 117 0.60 7.03 14.26
N SER A 118 1.60 6.29 13.75
CA SER A 118 1.93 4.95 14.21
C SER A 118 2.30 4.92 15.70
N VAL A 119 3.10 5.90 16.17
CA VAL A 119 3.46 6.02 17.60
C VAL A 119 2.23 6.31 18.45
N VAL A 120 1.34 7.23 18.02
CA VAL A 120 0.11 7.54 18.75
C VAL A 120 -0.80 6.30 18.87
N TRP A 121 -0.97 5.55 17.77
CA TRP A 121 -1.77 4.33 17.80
C TRP A 121 -1.15 3.26 18.72
N ALA A 122 0.17 3.03 18.62
CA ALA A 122 0.86 2.04 19.43
C ALA A 122 0.86 2.39 20.93
N ARG A 123 0.93 3.68 21.28
CA ARG A 123 1.10 4.11 22.69
C ARG A 123 -0.16 4.65 23.35
N SER A 124 -1.19 5.03 22.58
CA SER A 124 -2.39 5.65 23.14
C SER A 124 -3.68 4.93 22.77
N ILE A 125 -3.74 4.24 21.62
CA ILE A 125 -4.95 3.55 21.17
C ILE A 125 -4.90 2.07 21.54
N PHE A 126 -3.79 1.40 21.25
CA PHE A 126 -3.64 -0.06 21.41
C PHE A 126 -3.06 -0.58 22.74
N PRO A 127 -2.53 0.20 23.68
CA PRO A 127 -2.08 -0.37 24.95
C PRO A 127 -3.16 -1.17 25.68
N THR A 128 -2.78 -2.34 26.21
CA THR A 128 -3.74 -3.27 26.83
C THR A 128 -4.39 -2.69 28.07
N ALA A 129 -3.64 -2.01 28.92
CA ALA A 129 -4.16 -1.47 30.19
C ALA A 129 -4.86 -0.12 30.05
N THR A 130 -4.34 0.79 29.21
CA THR A 130 -4.72 2.22 29.19
C THR A 130 -5.18 2.71 27.83
N GLY A 131 -5.17 1.83 26.81
CA GLY A 131 -5.48 2.22 25.43
C GLY A 131 -6.96 2.54 25.21
N LEU A 132 -7.21 3.59 24.39
CA LEU A 132 -8.57 4.01 24.06
C LEU A 132 -9.42 2.87 23.46
N ALA A 133 -8.83 2.00 22.65
CA ALA A 133 -9.54 0.87 22.07
C ALA A 133 -10.08 -0.07 23.14
N ASN A 134 -9.28 -0.40 24.16
CA ASN A 134 -9.70 -1.25 25.27
C ASN A 134 -10.64 -0.53 26.25
N MET A 135 -10.50 0.78 26.41
CA MET A 135 -11.49 1.57 27.17
C MET A 135 -12.87 1.48 26.52
N MET A 136 -12.94 1.62 25.19
CA MET A 136 -14.20 1.46 24.45
C MET A 136 -14.76 0.03 24.55
N LEU A 137 -13.93 -1.01 24.41
CA LEU A 137 -14.34 -2.40 24.56
C LEU A 137 -14.94 -2.66 25.94
N LYS A 138 -14.30 -2.14 26.99
CA LYS A 138 -14.76 -2.29 28.38
C LYS A 138 -16.14 -1.64 28.61
N THR A 139 -16.45 -0.49 27.96
CA THR A 139 -17.76 0.17 28.10
C THR A 139 -18.91 -0.65 27.54
N ILE A 140 -18.63 -1.56 26.58
CA ILE A 140 -19.60 -2.46 25.96
C ILE A 140 -19.50 -3.90 26.50
N GLY A 141 -18.72 -4.11 27.57
CA GLY A 141 -18.64 -5.38 28.30
C GLY A 141 -17.68 -6.43 27.76
N PHE A 142 -16.74 -6.05 26.89
CA PHE A 142 -15.70 -6.96 26.38
C PHE A 142 -14.43 -6.90 27.23
N ASP A 143 -13.70 -8.01 27.26
CA ASP A 143 -12.39 -8.08 27.90
C ASP A 143 -11.33 -7.31 27.12
N PRO A 144 -10.29 -6.78 27.81
CA PRO A 144 -9.19 -6.09 27.15
C PRO A 144 -8.42 -7.01 26.19
N VAL A 145 -8.13 -6.50 25.01
CA VAL A 145 -7.39 -7.20 23.95
C VAL A 145 -5.94 -6.75 23.94
N ASN A 146 -5.01 -7.67 23.79
CA ASN A 146 -3.59 -7.37 23.57
C ASN A 146 -3.30 -7.16 22.07
N TRP A 147 -3.66 -5.97 21.57
CA TRP A 147 -3.67 -5.63 20.14
C TRP A 147 -2.35 -5.87 19.41
N LEU A 148 -1.21 -5.57 20.05
CA LEU A 148 0.12 -5.67 19.44
C LEU A 148 0.98 -6.81 20.03
N GLY A 149 0.51 -7.49 21.06
CA GLY A 149 1.23 -8.56 21.72
C GLY A 149 0.65 -9.96 21.48
N ASP A 150 -0.54 -10.07 20.89
CA ASP A 150 -1.14 -11.36 20.50
C ASP A 150 -0.81 -11.66 19.03
N PRO A 151 -0.18 -12.81 18.72
CA PRO A 151 0.20 -13.17 17.35
C PRO A 151 -0.97 -13.28 16.39
N ASN A 152 -2.19 -13.58 16.87
CA ASN A 152 -3.39 -13.73 16.06
C ASN A 152 -4.07 -12.38 15.77
N ILE A 153 -3.84 -11.36 16.61
CA ILE A 153 -4.52 -10.06 16.55
C ILE A 153 -3.62 -8.98 15.95
N LEU A 154 -2.30 -9.08 16.15
CA LEU A 154 -1.35 -8.05 15.75
C LEU A 154 -1.53 -7.60 14.28
N MET A 155 -1.64 -8.53 13.36
CA MET A 155 -1.77 -8.19 11.93
C MET A 155 -3.07 -7.44 11.65
N TRP A 156 -4.18 -7.81 12.29
CA TRP A 156 -5.46 -7.10 12.17
C TRP A 156 -5.40 -5.68 12.72
N SER A 157 -4.66 -5.47 13.81
CA SER A 157 -4.43 -4.14 14.37
C SER A 157 -3.70 -3.23 13.38
N ILE A 158 -2.68 -3.75 12.71
CA ILE A 158 -1.96 -3.00 11.67
C ILE A 158 -2.85 -2.75 10.44
N ILE A 159 -3.69 -3.71 10.04
CA ILE A 159 -4.65 -3.56 8.94
C ILE A 159 -5.63 -2.42 9.24
N VAL A 160 -6.23 -2.39 10.43
CA VAL A 160 -7.17 -1.32 10.84
C VAL A 160 -6.50 0.04 10.82
N PHE A 161 -5.29 0.15 11.39
CA PHE A 161 -4.51 1.38 11.34
C PHE A 161 -4.22 1.82 9.90
N THR A 162 -3.79 0.90 9.05
CA THR A 162 -3.44 1.20 7.65
C THR A 162 -4.65 1.68 6.86
N ILE A 163 -5.80 1.03 7.01
CA ILE A 163 -7.04 1.47 6.35
C ILE A 163 -7.41 2.88 6.82
N TRP A 164 -7.35 3.15 8.13
CA TRP A 164 -7.66 4.48 8.68
C TRP A 164 -6.78 5.59 8.09
N VAL A 165 -5.47 5.33 7.92
CA VAL A 165 -4.55 6.31 7.34
C VAL A 165 -4.79 6.51 5.84
N ASP A 166 -4.98 5.44 5.07
CA ASP A 166 -4.86 5.50 3.61
C ASP A 166 -6.19 5.66 2.86
N ILE A 167 -7.32 5.31 3.50
CA ILE A 167 -8.62 5.25 2.82
C ILE A 167 -9.02 6.58 2.18
N GLY A 168 -8.67 7.70 2.83
CA GLY A 168 -9.04 9.04 2.39
C GLY A 168 -8.47 9.41 1.03
N TYR A 169 -7.25 8.97 0.72
CA TYR A 169 -6.63 9.18 -0.59
C TYR A 169 -7.44 8.51 -1.71
N ASN A 170 -7.82 7.26 -1.52
CA ASN A 170 -8.61 6.52 -2.50
C ASN A 170 -10.05 7.05 -2.62
N ILE A 171 -10.64 7.53 -1.52
CA ILE A 171 -11.95 8.22 -1.55
C ILE A 171 -11.91 9.45 -2.47
N ILE A 172 -10.84 10.25 -2.41
CA ILE A 172 -10.70 11.43 -3.29
C ILE A 172 -10.57 10.99 -4.74
N LEU A 173 -9.75 9.98 -5.04
CA LEU A 173 -9.58 9.49 -6.40
C LEU A 173 -10.87 8.93 -6.99
N PHE A 174 -11.59 8.09 -6.23
CA PHE A 174 -12.90 7.59 -6.68
C PHE A 174 -13.94 8.68 -6.79
N SER A 175 -13.96 9.66 -5.86
CA SER A 175 -14.86 10.79 -5.97
C SER A 175 -14.62 11.62 -7.23
N ALA A 176 -13.35 11.85 -7.59
CA ALA A 176 -13.00 12.55 -8.84
C ALA A 176 -13.42 11.74 -10.08
N GLY A 177 -13.22 10.41 -10.04
CA GLY A 177 -13.69 9.52 -11.09
C GLY A 177 -15.21 9.54 -11.25
N ILE A 178 -15.96 9.48 -10.14
CA ILE A 178 -17.43 9.56 -10.17
C ILE A 178 -17.90 10.92 -10.72
N ASP A 179 -17.27 12.03 -10.26
CA ASP A 179 -17.62 13.36 -10.70
C ASP A 179 -17.30 13.62 -12.19
N SER A 180 -16.42 12.80 -12.81
CA SER A 180 -16.10 12.88 -14.23
C SER A 180 -17.12 12.20 -15.15
N ILE A 181 -18.03 11.37 -14.60
CA ILE A 181 -19.07 10.69 -15.38
C ILE A 181 -20.15 11.71 -15.81
N PRO A 182 -20.43 11.84 -17.11
CA PRO A 182 -21.46 12.76 -17.59
C PRO A 182 -22.84 12.47 -16.97
N THR A 183 -23.54 13.52 -16.51
CA THR A 183 -24.83 13.41 -15.80
C THR A 183 -25.93 12.84 -16.68
N ASN A 184 -25.88 13.05 -18.01
CA ASN A 184 -26.86 12.54 -18.94
C ASN A 184 -27.07 11.00 -18.86
N PHE A 185 -26.04 10.21 -18.49
CA PHE A 185 -26.21 8.78 -18.25
C PHE A 185 -27.12 8.48 -17.06
N TYR A 186 -27.02 9.28 -16.00
CA TYR A 186 -27.86 9.13 -14.81
C TYR A 186 -29.28 9.64 -15.05
N GLU A 187 -29.44 10.76 -15.78
CA GLU A 187 -30.74 11.34 -16.14
C GLU A 187 -31.55 10.38 -17.04
N ALA A 188 -30.93 9.78 -18.06
CA ALA A 188 -31.57 8.79 -18.89
C ALA A 188 -32.05 7.58 -18.07
N ALA A 189 -31.18 7.05 -17.20
CA ALA A 189 -31.52 5.92 -16.33
C ALA A 189 -32.64 6.27 -15.32
N GLU A 190 -32.74 7.52 -14.88
CA GLU A 190 -33.85 7.99 -14.03
C GLU A 190 -35.17 8.02 -14.77
N MET A 191 -35.16 8.43 -16.04
CA MET A 191 -36.35 8.38 -16.88
C MET A 191 -36.86 6.95 -17.13
N ASP A 192 -35.91 5.97 -17.17
CA ASP A 192 -36.20 4.54 -17.27
C ASP A 192 -36.59 3.89 -15.92
N GLY A 193 -36.66 4.67 -14.83
CA GLY A 193 -37.04 4.20 -13.49
C GLY A 193 -35.96 3.38 -12.79
N ALA A 194 -34.66 3.52 -13.17
CA ALA A 194 -33.57 2.79 -12.56
C ALA A 194 -33.32 3.19 -11.09
N SER A 195 -33.24 2.19 -10.21
CA SER A 195 -32.90 2.37 -8.80
C SER A 195 -31.45 2.86 -8.62
N ALA A 196 -31.13 3.42 -7.45
CA ALA A 196 -29.75 3.85 -7.12
C ALA A 196 -28.73 2.71 -7.24
N TRP A 197 -29.10 1.49 -6.83
CA TRP A 197 -28.25 0.31 -6.98
C TRP A 197 -28.05 -0.07 -8.45
N HIS A 198 -29.10 0.03 -9.26
CA HIS A 198 -29.02 -0.25 -10.70
C HIS A 198 -28.06 0.74 -11.39
N LYS A 199 -28.21 2.04 -11.11
CA LYS A 199 -27.29 3.09 -11.60
C LYS A 199 -25.86 2.86 -11.15
N PHE A 200 -25.61 2.50 -9.89
CA PHE A 200 -24.27 2.18 -9.39
C PHE A 200 -23.64 1.00 -10.16
N ARG A 201 -24.38 -0.13 -10.28
CA ARG A 201 -23.84 -1.37 -10.87
C ARG A 201 -23.64 -1.29 -12.39
N HIS A 202 -24.52 -0.58 -13.11
CA HIS A 202 -24.55 -0.60 -14.58
C HIS A 202 -24.01 0.68 -15.23
N ILE A 203 -23.88 1.77 -14.48
CA ILE A 203 -23.35 3.05 -14.98
C ILE A 203 -22.04 3.38 -14.24
N THR A 204 -22.12 3.63 -12.93
CA THR A 204 -20.96 4.10 -12.17
C THR A 204 -19.80 3.12 -12.19
N LEU A 205 -20.03 1.87 -11.82
CA LEU A 205 -18.97 0.86 -11.69
C LEU A 205 -18.27 0.56 -13.02
N PRO A 206 -18.98 0.34 -14.16
CA PRO A 206 -18.32 0.16 -15.45
C PRO A 206 -17.53 1.39 -15.90
N LEU A 207 -18.12 2.59 -15.82
CA LEU A 207 -17.47 3.83 -16.26
C LEU A 207 -16.28 4.25 -15.38
N LEU A 208 -16.20 3.77 -14.13
CA LEU A 208 -15.03 3.92 -13.25
C LEU A 208 -13.88 2.96 -13.56
N GLY A 209 -14.00 2.10 -14.54
CA GLY A 209 -13.02 1.04 -14.81
C GLY A 209 -11.57 1.54 -14.86
N ARG A 210 -11.27 2.66 -15.54
CA ARG A 210 -9.93 3.26 -15.59
C ARG A 210 -9.46 3.74 -14.22
N THR A 211 -10.32 4.45 -13.49
CA THR A 211 -10.01 4.92 -12.13
C THR A 211 -9.80 3.74 -11.20
N MET A 212 -10.63 2.71 -11.29
CA MET A 212 -10.51 1.48 -10.51
C MET A 212 -9.16 0.79 -10.77
N THR A 213 -8.77 0.63 -12.03
CA THR A 213 -7.48 0.04 -12.41
C THR A 213 -6.32 0.84 -11.82
N PHE A 214 -6.33 2.16 -12.01
CA PHE A 214 -5.28 3.05 -11.50
C PHE A 214 -5.18 2.97 -9.97
N VAL A 215 -6.30 3.14 -9.26
CA VAL A 215 -6.33 3.12 -7.79
C VAL A 215 -5.88 1.76 -7.26
N THR A 216 -6.32 0.66 -7.87
CA THR A 216 -5.93 -0.69 -7.45
C THR A 216 -4.44 -0.93 -7.62
N ILE A 217 -3.84 -0.55 -8.77
CA ILE A 217 -2.40 -0.70 -9.02
C ILE A 217 -1.60 0.11 -8.00
N MET A 218 -1.95 1.39 -7.82
CA MET A 218 -1.22 2.27 -6.91
C MET A 218 -1.31 1.79 -5.45
N THR A 219 -2.51 1.33 -5.03
CA THR A 219 -2.71 0.78 -3.69
C THR A 219 -1.93 -0.52 -3.50
N LEU A 220 -1.94 -1.44 -4.47
CA LEU A 220 -1.15 -2.67 -4.43
C LEU A 220 0.34 -2.37 -4.26
N ILE A 221 0.92 -1.55 -5.13
CA ILE A 221 2.34 -1.20 -5.07
C ILE A 221 2.70 -0.57 -3.72
N SER A 222 1.90 0.41 -3.27
CA SER A 222 2.11 1.09 -1.99
C SER A 222 2.08 0.12 -0.81
N HIS A 223 1.07 -0.79 -0.75
CA HIS A 223 0.91 -1.70 0.38
C HIS A 223 2.00 -2.79 0.44
N PHE A 224 2.50 -3.27 -0.71
CA PHE A 224 3.67 -4.17 -0.73
C PHE A 224 4.96 -3.51 -0.22
N GLN A 225 5.06 -2.19 -0.33
CA GLN A 225 6.23 -1.41 0.09
C GLN A 225 6.11 -0.81 1.50
N MET A 226 5.02 -1.08 2.20
CA MET A 226 4.80 -0.56 3.55
C MET A 226 5.83 -1.11 4.53
N PHE A 227 6.52 -0.19 5.21
CA PHE A 227 7.57 -0.49 6.19
C PHE A 227 7.38 0.28 7.50
N ALA A 228 7.08 1.58 7.41
CA ALA A 228 7.16 2.50 8.56
C ALA A 228 6.26 2.08 9.74
N GLN A 229 4.98 1.74 9.48
CA GLN A 229 4.06 1.30 10.52
C GLN A 229 4.50 -0.01 11.17
N PHE A 230 5.00 -0.97 10.40
CA PHE A 230 5.53 -2.21 10.94
C PHE A 230 6.77 -1.97 11.80
N SER A 231 7.69 -1.12 11.34
CA SER A 231 8.91 -0.78 12.09
C SER A 231 8.62 -0.07 13.41
N VAL A 232 7.55 0.74 13.47
CA VAL A 232 7.21 1.55 14.65
C VAL A 232 6.29 0.81 15.62
N MET A 233 5.27 0.10 15.09
CA MET A 233 4.23 -0.52 15.92
C MET A 233 4.58 -1.94 16.34
N VAL A 234 5.45 -2.62 15.59
CA VAL A 234 5.80 -4.03 15.83
C VAL A 234 7.18 -4.15 16.42
N LEU A 235 7.25 -4.46 17.72
CA LEU A 235 8.53 -4.69 18.40
C LEU A 235 9.14 -6.03 17.98
N LYS A 236 10.41 -6.04 17.55
CA LYS A 236 11.18 -7.25 17.22
C LYS A 236 10.41 -8.27 16.37
N SER A 237 9.76 -7.82 15.30
CA SER A 237 8.94 -8.63 14.38
C SER A 237 7.64 -9.19 14.98
N GLY A 238 7.28 -8.80 16.18
CA GLY A 238 6.12 -9.34 16.91
C GLY A 238 6.31 -10.77 17.45
N PRO A 239 5.39 -11.24 18.29
CA PRO A 239 5.44 -12.60 18.81
C PRO A 239 5.33 -13.60 17.66
N GLN A 240 6.19 -14.63 17.64
CA GLN A 240 6.25 -15.67 16.61
C GLN A 240 6.42 -15.10 15.17
N ASN A 241 7.09 -13.96 15.01
CA ASN A 241 7.22 -13.21 13.74
C ASN A 241 5.86 -12.86 13.09
N SER A 242 4.78 -12.72 13.87
CA SER A 242 3.44 -12.45 13.35
C SER A 242 3.30 -11.08 12.65
N GLY A 243 4.18 -10.13 12.96
CA GLY A 243 4.23 -8.82 12.32
C GLY A 243 5.42 -8.64 11.37
N LEU A 244 6.17 -9.70 11.08
CA LEU A 244 7.29 -9.64 10.14
C LEU A 244 6.77 -9.66 8.71
N VAL A 245 6.97 -8.57 7.98
CA VAL A 245 6.71 -8.45 6.53
C VAL A 245 8.01 -8.38 5.74
N LEU A 246 7.97 -8.62 4.42
CA LEU A 246 9.16 -8.65 3.57
C LEU A 246 10.01 -7.38 3.68
N THR A 247 9.41 -6.21 3.71
CA THR A 247 10.13 -4.93 3.85
C THR A 247 10.88 -4.83 5.17
N SER A 248 10.27 -5.28 6.28
CA SER A 248 10.92 -5.33 7.59
C SER A 248 12.03 -6.39 7.64
N TYR A 249 11.86 -7.50 6.92
CA TYR A 249 12.87 -8.53 6.83
C TYR A 249 14.07 -8.09 5.99
N ILE A 250 13.85 -7.39 4.87
CA ILE A 250 14.90 -6.74 4.08
C ILE A 250 15.71 -5.79 4.97
N TYR A 251 15.04 -4.93 5.73
CA TYR A 251 15.70 -3.99 6.63
C TYR A 251 16.56 -4.71 7.68
N LYS A 252 15.99 -5.73 8.32
CA LYS A 252 16.68 -6.54 9.32
C LYS A 252 17.96 -7.20 8.75
N MET A 253 17.86 -7.83 7.58
CA MET A 253 19.01 -8.47 6.93
C MET A 253 20.07 -7.46 6.50
N ALA A 254 19.67 -6.33 5.92
CA ALA A 254 20.59 -5.30 5.44
C ALA A 254 21.28 -4.54 6.59
N PHE A 255 20.53 -4.06 7.58
CA PHE A 255 21.02 -3.07 8.54
C PHE A 255 21.31 -3.63 9.94
N GLU A 256 20.63 -4.68 10.38
CA GLU A 256 20.90 -5.31 11.66
C GLU A 256 21.92 -6.46 11.53
N ILE A 257 21.70 -7.38 10.57
CA ILE A 257 22.57 -8.55 10.33
C ILE A 257 23.75 -8.22 9.43
N LYS A 258 23.66 -7.12 8.65
CA LYS A 258 24.70 -6.66 7.71
C LYS A 258 24.94 -7.62 6.53
N ASN A 259 23.99 -8.48 6.21
CA ASN A 259 24.02 -9.33 5.01
C ASN A 259 23.26 -8.63 3.87
N MET A 260 23.90 -7.65 3.25
CA MET A 260 23.27 -6.85 2.20
C MET A 260 23.07 -7.64 0.90
N GLY A 261 23.91 -8.63 0.61
CA GLY A 261 23.72 -9.51 -0.55
C GLY A 261 22.40 -10.27 -0.48
N TYR A 262 22.14 -10.92 0.66
CA TYR A 262 20.89 -11.64 0.90
C TYR A 262 19.67 -10.69 0.98
N ALA A 263 19.81 -9.54 1.67
CA ALA A 263 18.76 -8.53 1.71
C ALA A 263 18.36 -8.04 0.32
N SER A 264 19.34 -7.82 -0.56
CA SER A 264 19.10 -7.44 -1.96
C SER A 264 18.40 -8.54 -2.74
N ALA A 265 18.71 -9.83 -2.48
CA ALA A 265 17.99 -10.94 -3.11
C ALA A 265 16.52 -10.99 -2.68
N ILE A 266 16.21 -10.71 -1.39
CA ILE A 266 14.81 -10.58 -0.92
C ILE A 266 14.12 -9.38 -1.58
N ALA A 267 14.82 -8.25 -1.75
CA ALA A 267 14.27 -7.07 -2.44
C ALA A 267 13.96 -7.35 -3.92
N VAL A 268 14.81 -8.11 -4.62
CA VAL A 268 14.54 -8.59 -5.98
C VAL A 268 13.33 -9.52 -6.01
N LEU A 269 13.20 -10.44 -5.04
CA LEU A 269 12.00 -11.28 -4.91
C LEU A 269 10.73 -10.43 -4.75
N LEU A 270 10.74 -9.45 -3.87
CA LEU A 270 9.61 -8.53 -3.66
C LEU A 270 9.28 -7.76 -4.95
N PHE A 271 10.29 -7.25 -5.66
CA PHE A 271 10.10 -6.59 -6.95
C PHE A 271 9.42 -7.51 -7.98
N VAL A 272 9.87 -8.76 -8.10
CA VAL A 272 9.28 -9.74 -9.03
C VAL A 272 7.82 -10.04 -8.67
N ILE A 273 7.51 -10.19 -7.39
CA ILE A 273 6.14 -10.41 -6.92
C ILE A 273 5.23 -9.23 -7.31
N ILE A 274 5.64 -7.99 -6.99
CA ILE A 274 4.87 -6.80 -7.32
C ILE A 274 4.68 -6.70 -8.84
N PHE A 275 5.73 -6.94 -9.61
CA PHE A 275 5.70 -6.87 -11.07
C PHE A 275 4.72 -7.87 -11.68
N ILE A 276 4.77 -9.12 -11.24
CA ILE A 276 3.85 -10.17 -11.72
C ILE A 276 2.40 -9.84 -11.37
N ILE A 277 2.14 -9.47 -10.11
CA ILE A 277 0.78 -9.13 -9.65
C ILE A 277 0.23 -7.93 -10.43
N THR A 278 1.07 -6.90 -10.67
CA THR A 278 0.67 -5.71 -11.43
C THR A 278 0.32 -6.05 -12.88
N ILE A 279 1.12 -6.90 -13.54
CA ILE A 279 0.82 -7.36 -14.91
C ILE A 279 -0.49 -8.16 -14.95
N ILE A 280 -0.68 -9.07 -14.01
CA ILE A 280 -1.91 -9.87 -13.93
C ILE A 280 -3.12 -8.96 -13.75
N GLN A 281 -3.05 -8.01 -12.82
CA GLN A 281 -4.10 -7.06 -12.53
C GLN A 281 -4.43 -6.18 -13.73
N GLN A 282 -3.43 -5.65 -14.46
CA GLN A 282 -3.63 -4.89 -15.70
C GLN A 282 -4.32 -5.70 -16.79
N LYS A 283 -4.01 -7.00 -16.90
CA LYS A 283 -4.66 -7.88 -17.89
C LYS A 283 -6.12 -8.18 -17.54
N ILE A 284 -6.43 -8.34 -16.25
CA ILE A 284 -7.80 -8.63 -15.78
C ILE A 284 -8.69 -7.40 -15.90
N GLN A 285 -8.17 -6.21 -15.61
CA GLN A 285 -8.92 -4.95 -15.61
C GLN A 285 -8.72 -4.13 -16.90
N LYS A 286 -8.51 -4.80 -18.05
CA LYS A 286 -8.54 -4.09 -19.35
C LYS A 286 -9.88 -3.41 -19.54
N VAL A 287 -9.87 -2.10 -19.68
CA VAL A 287 -11.05 -1.27 -19.96
C VAL A 287 -10.89 -0.70 -21.38
N ASP A 288 -11.71 -1.18 -22.29
CA ASP A 288 -11.66 -0.82 -23.72
C ASP A 288 -12.62 0.36 -24.06
N TRP A 289 -12.95 1.21 -23.08
CA TRP A 289 -13.87 2.32 -23.29
C TRP A 289 -13.13 3.65 -23.47
N ASP A 290 -13.35 4.32 -24.62
CA ASP A 290 -13.09 5.73 -24.85
C ASP A 290 -14.44 6.45 -24.98
N TYR A 291 -14.74 7.43 -24.13
CA TYR A 291 -15.84 8.38 -24.30
C TYR A 291 -15.32 9.80 -24.45
#